data_3e2c65278a5c37eddc47aa596842a41b
#
_entry.id   3e2c65278a5c37eddc47aa596842a41b
#
_cell.length_a   1.000
_cell.length_b   1.000
_cell.length_c   1.000
_cell.angle_alpha   90.00
_cell.angle_beta   90.00
_cell.angle_gamma   90.00
#
_symmetry.space_group_name_H-M   'P 1'
#
loop_
_entity.id
_entity.type
_entity.pdbx_description
1 polymer ?
#
loop_
_entity_poly.entity_id
_entity_poly.type
_entity_poly.pdbx_seq_one_letter_code
_entity_poly.pdbx_strand_id
1 'polypeptide(L)'
;MSELLRLDRVACIRGDRLLFEGLSLTLARGDALWLRGPNGAGKSSLIRLAAGLLRPAAGTVERRERIALIDEAAALDAELPLRRALDFWARVDTVDGHAVDRAMDEMALGNLAEVPVSMLSTGQRKRAAMVRVIA
;
A
#
# COMPACT_ATOMS: atom_id res chain seq x y z
N MET A 1 24.95 3.03 -1.14
CA MET A 1 23.52 3.24 -0.94
C MET A 1 22.78 1.94 -1.08
N SER A 2 21.92 1.64 -0.14
CA SER A 2 21.16 0.41 -0.20
C SER A 2 19.92 0.59 -1.07
N GLU A 3 19.84 -0.22 -2.12
CA GLU A 3 18.61 -0.35 -2.91
C GLU A 3 17.57 -1.10 -2.07
N LEU A 4 16.37 -0.58 -2.00
CA LEU A 4 15.27 -1.21 -1.28
C LEU A 4 14.41 -2.08 -2.19
N LEU A 5 14.30 -1.69 -3.45
CA LEU A 5 13.53 -2.39 -4.46
C LEU A 5 14.30 -2.36 -5.78
N ARG A 6 14.39 -3.52 -6.42
CA ARG A 6 15.01 -3.62 -7.75
C ARG A 6 14.17 -4.52 -8.64
N LEU A 7 13.76 -3.98 -9.78
CA LEU A 7 13.17 -4.73 -10.87
C LEU A 7 14.19 -4.85 -11.98
N ASP A 8 14.39 -6.05 -12.50
CA ASP A 8 15.34 -6.31 -13.56
C ASP A 8 14.65 -7.05 -14.70
N ARG A 9 14.47 -6.35 -15.82
CA ARG A 9 13.87 -6.84 -17.07
C ARG A 9 12.54 -7.56 -16.85
N VAL A 10 11.68 -6.95 -16.07
CA VAL A 10 10.40 -7.53 -15.67
C VAL A 10 9.38 -7.43 -16.79
N ALA A 11 8.65 -8.53 -17.02
CA ALA A 11 7.48 -8.56 -17.89
C ALA A 11 6.25 -8.91 -17.07
N CYS A 12 5.10 -8.40 -17.49
CA CYS A 12 3.82 -8.68 -16.85
C CYS A 12 2.77 -9.08 -17.88
N ILE A 13 2.15 -10.23 -17.65
CA ILE A 13 1.05 -10.74 -18.46
C ILE A 13 -0.16 -10.90 -17.55
N ARG A 14 -1.32 -10.37 -17.97
CA ARG A 14 -2.58 -10.51 -17.26
C ARG A 14 -3.61 -11.06 -18.23
N GLY A 15 -4.13 -12.27 -17.88
CA GLY A 15 -4.88 -13.05 -18.86
C GLY A 15 -3.97 -13.39 -20.04
N ASP A 16 -4.44 -13.13 -21.25
CA ASP A 16 -3.64 -13.36 -22.47
C ASP A 16 -2.98 -12.08 -22.98
N ARG A 17 -2.93 -11.04 -22.17
CA ARG A 17 -2.43 -9.72 -22.59
C ARG A 17 -1.10 -9.42 -21.94
N LEU A 18 -0.11 -9.07 -22.76
CA LEU A 18 1.16 -8.51 -22.31
C LEU A 18 0.95 -7.04 -21.96
N LEU A 19 1.17 -6.66 -20.71
CA LEU A 19 1.01 -5.27 -20.26
C LEU A 19 2.29 -4.48 -20.42
N PHE A 20 3.44 -5.08 -20.10
CA PHE A 20 4.76 -4.49 -20.31
C PHE A 20 5.82 -5.58 -20.28
N GLU A 21 6.98 -5.27 -20.82
CA GLU A 21 8.16 -6.15 -20.79
C GLU A 21 9.44 -5.33 -20.74
N GLY A 22 10.51 -5.97 -20.30
CA GLY A 22 11.82 -5.35 -20.23
C GLY A 22 11.94 -4.18 -19.26
N LEU A 23 11.06 -4.13 -18.26
CA LEU A 23 11.04 -3.02 -17.32
C LEU A 23 12.09 -3.20 -16.24
N SER A 24 12.99 -2.22 -16.14
CA SER A 24 14.01 -2.21 -15.09
C SER A 24 13.94 -0.88 -14.34
N LEU A 25 13.98 -0.97 -13.00
CA LEU A 25 14.07 0.20 -12.14
C LEU A 25 14.64 -0.18 -10.79
N THR A 26 15.19 0.79 -10.09
CA THR A 26 15.67 0.63 -8.72
C THR A 26 15.19 1.80 -7.89
N LEU A 27 14.84 1.51 -6.64
CA LEU A 27 14.51 2.51 -5.64
C LEU A 27 15.40 2.33 -4.42
N ALA A 28 16.10 3.38 -4.05
CA ALA A 28 16.90 3.44 -2.83
C ALA A 28 16.14 4.18 -1.75
N ARG A 29 16.66 4.14 -0.53
CA ARG A 29 16.07 4.88 0.59
C ARG A 29 15.98 6.37 0.26
N GLY A 30 14.80 6.95 0.45
CA GLY A 30 14.53 8.35 0.15
C GLY A 30 14.04 8.63 -1.27
N ASP A 31 14.08 7.63 -2.15
CA ASP A 31 13.58 7.78 -3.52
C ASP A 31 12.04 7.75 -3.54
N ALA A 32 11.48 8.40 -4.56
CA ALA A 32 10.06 8.34 -4.87
C ALA A 32 9.88 8.12 -6.37
N LEU A 33 8.93 7.27 -6.73
CA LEU A 33 8.59 6.99 -8.11
C LEU A 33 7.11 7.30 -8.32
N TRP A 34 6.82 8.13 -9.33
CA TRP A 34 5.46 8.45 -9.71
C TRP A 34 5.13 7.77 -11.04
N LEU A 35 4.18 6.82 -10.99
CA LEU A 35 3.71 6.12 -12.19
C LEU A 35 2.58 6.91 -12.83
N ARG A 36 2.74 7.23 -14.12
CA ARG A 36 1.77 7.97 -14.90
C ARG A 36 1.43 7.19 -16.17
N GLY A 37 0.20 7.33 -16.62
CA GLY A 37 -0.25 6.71 -17.84
C GLY A 37 -1.77 6.53 -17.83
N PRO A 38 -2.35 6.16 -18.99
CA PRO A 38 -3.78 5.89 -19.07
C PRO A 38 -4.19 4.65 -18.29
N ASN A 39 -5.47 4.51 -18.00
CA ASN A 39 -6.02 3.29 -17.43
C ASN A 39 -5.74 2.11 -18.35
N GLY A 40 -5.37 0.97 -17.79
CA GLY A 40 -5.01 -0.21 -18.57
C GLY A 40 -3.56 -0.25 -19.04
N ALA A 41 -2.73 0.73 -18.68
CA ALA A 41 -1.30 0.72 -19.03
C ALA A 41 -0.47 -0.25 -18.18
N GLY A 42 -1.05 -0.84 -17.13
CA GLY A 42 -0.35 -1.79 -16.27
C GLY A 42 0.18 -1.20 -14.97
N LYS A 43 -0.21 0.03 -14.61
CA LYS A 43 0.27 0.70 -13.38
C LYS A 43 -0.07 -0.10 -12.11
N SER A 44 -1.32 -0.53 -11.97
CA SER A 44 -1.75 -1.31 -10.81
C SER A 44 -1.05 -2.66 -10.74
N SER A 45 -0.83 -3.29 -11.88
CA SER A 45 -0.10 -4.57 -11.95
C SER A 45 1.37 -4.38 -11.56
N LEU A 46 1.99 -3.29 -11.98
CA LEU A 46 3.36 -2.98 -11.59
C LEU A 46 3.49 -2.78 -10.07
N ILE A 47 2.55 -2.06 -9.47
CA ILE A 47 2.52 -1.87 -8.01
C ILE A 47 2.37 -3.21 -7.29
N ARG A 48 1.49 -4.07 -7.77
CA ARG A 48 1.31 -5.41 -7.19
C ARG A 48 2.53 -6.29 -7.34
N LEU A 49 3.22 -6.22 -8.49
CA LEU A 49 4.50 -6.90 -8.70
C LEU A 49 5.54 -6.43 -7.69
N ALA A 50 5.68 -5.12 -7.53
CA ALA A 50 6.62 -4.54 -6.58
C ALA A 50 6.30 -4.97 -5.14
N ALA A 51 5.02 -5.06 -4.78
CA ALA A 51 4.58 -5.46 -3.45
C ALA A 51 4.65 -6.97 -3.19
N GLY A 52 4.90 -7.77 -4.21
CA GLY A 52 4.98 -9.23 -4.06
C GLY A 52 3.64 -9.96 -4.18
N LEU A 53 2.58 -9.27 -4.61
CA LEU A 53 1.25 -9.85 -4.77
C LEU A 53 1.04 -10.48 -6.15
N LEU A 54 1.97 -10.29 -7.05
CA LEU A 54 1.90 -10.79 -8.41
C LEU A 54 3.27 -11.27 -8.83
N ARG A 55 3.34 -12.40 -9.54
CA ARG A 55 4.60 -12.92 -10.07
C ARG A 55 4.90 -12.33 -11.43
N PRO A 56 6.15 -11.93 -11.72
CA PRO A 56 6.52 -11.49 -13.05
C PRO A 56 6.49 -12.67 -14.04
N ALA A 57 6.09 -12.39 -15.29
CA ALA A 57 6.15 -13.36 -16.36
C ALA A 57 7.59 -13.61 -16.82
N ALA A 58 8.45 -12.61 -16.64
CA ALA A 58 9.89 -12.69 -16.90
C ALA A 58 10.59 -11.66 -16.03
N GLY A 59 11.91 -11.82 -15.87
CA GLY A 59 12.71 -10.92 -15.05
C GLY A 59 12.60 -11.23 -13.55
N THR A 60 13.23 -10.38 -12.75
CA THR A 60 13.30 -10.59 -11.28
C THR A 60 12.90 -9.33 -10.53
N VAL A 61 12.34 -9.54 -9.33
CA VAL A 61 11.99 -8.47 -8.39
C VAL A 61 12.69 -8.78 -7.07
N GLU A 62 13.55 -7.88 -6.63
CA GLU A 62 14.23 -7.99 -5.34
C GLU A 62 13.68 -6.94 -4.37
N ARG A 63 13.27 -7.40 -3.19
CA ARG A 63 12.78 -6.54 -2.09
C ARG A 63 13.68 -6.80 -0.89
N ARG A 64 14.27 -5.74 -0.36
CA ARG A 64 15.23 -5.88 0.74
C ARG A 64 14.66 -5.51 2.10
N GLU A 65 13.49 -4.90 2.13
CA GLU A 65 12.78 -4.55 3.35
C GLU A 65 11.30 -4.85 3.20
N ARG A 66 10.58 -4.76 4.30
CA ARG A 66 9.13 -4.95 4.30
C ARG A 66 8.46 -3.86 3.46
N ILE A 67 7.46 -4.26 2.71
CA ILE A 67 6.70 -3.36 1.85
C ILE A 67 5.27 -3.28 2.38
N ALA A 68 4.74 -2.07 2.47
CA ALA A 68 3.33 -1.83 2.76
C ALA A 68 2.65 -1.30 1.49
N LEU A 69 1.45 -1.80 1.22
CA LEU A 69 0.65 -1.40 0.08
C LEU A 69 -0.62 -0.72 0.57
N ILE A 70 -0.91 0.46 0.01
CA ILE A 70 -2.17 1.16 0.23
C ILE A 70 -2.94 1.10 -1.08
N ASP A 71 -4.14 0.54 -1.04
CA ASP A 71 -5.05 0.57 -2.18
C ASP A 71 -6.35 1.30 -1.83
N GLU A 72 -7.22 1.46 -2.81
CA GLU A 72 -8.49 2.16 -2.61
C GLU A 72 -9.44 1.42 -1.68
N ALA A 73 -9.30 0.10 -1.59
CA ALA A 73 -10.07 -0.72 -0.67
C ALA A 73 -9.27 -0.88 0.63
N ALA A 74 -9.39 0.06 1.52
CA ALA A 74 -8.63 0.10 2.78
C ALA A 74 -8.90 -1.09 3.71
N ALA A 75 -9.79 -1.98 3.36
CA ALA A 75 -10.17 -3.19 4.11
C ALA A 75 -10.59 -2.92 5.56
N LEU A 76 -11.05 -1.70 5.84
CA LEU A 76 -11.60 -1.35 7.15
C LEU A 76 -13.09 -1.70 7.19
N ASP A 77 -13.50 -2.35 8.28
CA ASP A 77 -14.91 -2.70 8.47
C ASP A 77 -15.74 -1.40 8.59
N ALA A 78 -16.64 -1.20 7.63
CA ALA A 78 -17.46 0.02 7.54
C ALA A 78 -18.38 0.22 8.74
N GLU A 79 -18.78 -0.86 9.38
CA GLU A 79 -19.74 -0.84 10.51
C GLU A 79 -19.06 -0.51 11.84
N LEU A 80 -17.76 -0.65 11.95
CA LEU A 80 -17.04 -0.43 13.20
C LEU A 80 -16.63 1.05 13.36
N PRO A 81 -16.54 1.54 14.62
CA PRO A 81 -15.82 2.78 14.89
C PRO A 81 -14.40 2.70 14.36
N LEU A 82 -13.87 3.82 13.88
CA LEU A 82 -12.55 3.86 13.24
C LEU A 82 -11.47 3.19 14.10
N ARG A 83 -11.41 3.51 15.40
CA ARG A 83 -10.40 2.94 16.28
C ARG A 83 -10.46 1.42 16.34
N ARG A 84 -11.66 0.86 16.41
CA ARG A 84 -11.83 -0.61 16.47
C ARG A 84 -11.44 -1.28 15.17
N ALA A 85 -11.75 -0.65 14.02
CA ALA A 85 -11.33 -1.15 12.72
C ALA A 85 -9.81 -1.17 12.58
N LEU A 86 -9.14 -0.13 13.08
CA LEU A 86 -7.69 -0.06 13.07
C LEU A 86 -7.06 -1.03 14.09
N ASP A 87 -7.66 -1.22 15.25
CA ASP A 87 -7.18 -2.18 16.25
C ASP A 87 -7.22 -3.61 15.73
N PHE A 88 -8.22 -3.97 14.94
CA PHE A 88 -8.26 -5.27 14.28
C PHE A 88 -7.00 -5.51 13.45
N TRP A 89 -6.65 -4.56 12.59
CA TRP A 89 -5.48 -4.68 11.74
C TRP A 89 -4.17 -4.56 12.52
N ALA A 90 -4.16 -3.77 13.59
CA ALA A 90 -3.00 -3.70 14.49
C ALA A 90 -2.67 -5.06 15.09
N ARG A 91 -3.69 -5.83 15.47
CA ARG A 91 -3.48 -7.20 15.95
C ARG A 91 -2.97 -8.13 14.87
N VAL A 92 -3.52 -8.03 13.66
CA VAL A 92 -3.07 -8.82 12.50
C VAL A 92 -1.62 -8.49 12.16
N ASP A 93 -1.27 -7.20 12.15
CA ASP A 93 0.05 -6.70 11.79
C ASP A 93 1.06 -6.75 12.95
N THR A 94 0.61 -7.15 14.15
CA THR A 94 1.42 -7.19 15.37
C THR A 94 1.99 -5.82 15.72
N VAL A 95 1.09 -4.81 15.73
CA VAL A 95 1.43 -3.41 16.01
C VAL A 95 0.87 -3.02 17.37
N ASP A 96 1.68 -2.26 18.15
CA ASP A 96 1.27 -1.73 19.45
C ASP A 96 0.17 -0.69 19.30
N GLY A 97 -0.81 -0.70 20.20
CA GLY A 97 -1.88 0.30 20.26
C GLY A 97 -1.38 1.74 20.40
N HIS A 98 -0.25 1.96 21.08
CA HIS A 98 0.35 3.30 21.16
C HIS A 98 0.86 3.78 19.80
N ALA A 99 1.36 2.88 18.95
CA ALA A 99 1.76 3.22 17.59
C ALA A 99 0.55 3.62 16.75
N VAL A 100 -0.59 2.95 16.93
CA VAL A 100 -1.85 3.30 16.27
C VAL A 100 -2.30 4.71 16.70
N ASP A 101 -2.25 5.02 18.00
CA ASP A 101 -2.61 6.34 18.50
C ASP A 101 -1.75 7.44 17.89
N ARG A 102 -0.43 7.24 17.86
CA ARG A 102 0.49 8.21 17.25
C ARG A 102 0.21 8.40 15.77
N ALA A 103 -0.03 7.31 15.05
CA ALA A 103 -0.32 7.38 13.62
C ALA A 103 -1.65 8.09 13.35
N MET A 104 -2.67 7.86 14.18
CA MET A 104 -3.95 8.59 14.07
C MET A 104 -3.75 10.09 14.29
N ASP A 105 -2.94 10.47 15.26
CA ASP A 105 -2.64 11.89 15.51
C ASP A 105 -1.88 12.52 14.36
N GLU A 106 -0.90 11.82 13.78
CA GLU A 106 -0.17 12.30 12.61
C GLU A 106 -1.07 12.50 11.40
N MET A 107 -2.11 11.66 11.26
CA MET A 107 -3.08 11.74 10.18
C MET A 107 -4.28 12.66 10.50
N ALA A 108 -4.26 13.35 11.65
CA ALA A 108 -5.34 14.22 12.11
C ALA A 108 -6.68 13.50 12.27
N LEU A 109 -6.63 12.27 12.80
CA LEU A 109 -7.82 11.42 12.99
C LEU A 109 -8.17 11.17 14.45
N GLY A 110 -7.44 11.74 15.40
CA GLY A 110 -7.61 11.44 16.83
C GLY A 110 -9.03 11.71 17.34
N ASN A 111 -9.70 12.74 16.82
CA ASN A 111 -11.07 13.08 17.20
C ASN A 111 -12.14 12.23 16.50
N LEU A 112 -11.74 11.31 15.61
CA LEU A 112 -12.67 10.48 14.84
C LEU A 112 -12.67 9.02 15.30
N ALA A 113 -12.01 8.71 16.41
CA ALA A 113 -11.84 7.33 16.89
C ALA A 113 -13.16 6.58 17.07
N GLU A 114 -14.21 7.27 17.52
CA GLU A 114 -15.52 6.67 17.77
C GLU A 114 -16.48 6.77 16.58
N VAL A 115 -16.05 7.41 15.49
CA VAL A 115 -16.90 7.58 14.30
C VAL A 115 -16.86 6.31 13.46
N PRO A 116 -18.02 5.76 13.06
CA PRO A 116 -18.06 4.61 12.15
C PRO A 116 -17.30 4.90 10.84
N VAL A 117 -16.56 3.93 10.35
CA VAL A 117 -15.77 4.08 9.11
C VAL A 117 -16.64 4.52 7.94
N SER A 118 -17.87 4.00 7.86
CA SER A 118 -18.84 4.36 6.80
C SER A 118 -19.17 5.83 6.75
N MET A 119 -19.01 6.56 7.86
CA MET A 119 -19.34 8.00 7.97
C MET A 119 -18.14 8.91 7.68
N LEU A 120 -16.97 8.35 7.44
CA LEU A 120 -15.80 9.13 7.10
C LEU A 120 -15.87 9.65 5.66
N SER A 121 -15.33 10.86 5.44
CA SER A 121 -15.16 11.37 4.07
C SER A 121 -14.14 10.54 3.31
N THR A 122 -14.09 10.69 1.99
CA THR A 122 -13.10 10.02 1.14
C THR A 122 -11.66 10.33 1.59
N GLY A 123 -11.38 11.60 1.88
CA GLY A 123 -10.06 12.01 2.38
C GLY A 123 -9.74 11.41 3.74
N GLN A 124 -10.71 11.37 4.64
CA GLN A 124 -10.54 10.76 5.96
C GLN A 124 -10.28 9.26 5.85
N ARG A 125 -10.99 8.54 4.96
CA ARG A 125 -10.73 7.12 4.72
C ARG A 125 -9.33 6.87 4.16
N LYS A 126 -8.85 7.72 3.26
CA LYS A 126 -7.49 7.61 2.73
C LYS A 126 -6.45 7.80 3.83
N ARG A 127 -6.66 8.80 4.70
CA ARG A 127 -5.77 9.00 5.84
C ARG A 127 -5.83 7.83 6.82
N ALA A 128 -7.02 7.25 7.04
CA ALA A 128 -7.18 6.07 7.89
C ALA A 128 -6.40 4.87 7.33
N ALA A 129 -6.41 4.67 6.02
CA ALA A 129 -5.60 3.63 5.38
C ALA A 129 -4.10 3.85 5.61
N MET A 130 -3.65 5.11 5.63
CA MET A 130 -2.25 5.45 5.92
C MET A 130 -1.84 5.07 7.35
N VAL A 131 -2.77 5.13 8.31
CA VAL A 131 -2.47 4.74 9.71
C VAL A 131 -1.93 3.32 9.77
N ARG A 132 -2.52 2.40 9.03
CA ARG A 132 -2.06 1.01 9.00
C ARG A 132 -0.62 0.88 8.47
N VAL A 133 -0.22 1.77 7.59
CA VAL A 133 1.12 1.74 6.99
C VAL A 133 2.16 2.34 7.91
N ILE A 134 1.85 3.46 8.55
CA ILE A 134 2.84 4.20 9.36
C ILE A 134 2.88 3.76 10.83
N ALA A 135 1.85 3.06 11.28
CA ALA A 135 1.87 2.45 12.61
C ALA A 135 2.72 1.16 12.63
#